data_22224ed858164563de8da9a6fe788af8
#
_entry.id   22224ed858164563de8da9a6fe788af8
#
_cell.length_a   1.000
_cell.length_b   1.000
_cell.length_c   1.000
_cell.angle_alpha   90.00
_cell.angle_beta   90.00
_cell.angle_gamma   90.00
#
_symmetry.space_group_name_H-M   'P 1'
#
loop_
_entity.id
_entity.type
_entity.pdbx_description
1 polymer ?
#
loop_
_entity_poly.entity_id
_entity_poly.type
_entity_poly.pdbx_seq_one_letter_code
_entity_poly.pdbx_strand_id
1 'polypeptide(L)'
;YKRQRVDQPGTVMSDYQTARTDDGDMLPLSRRYYLQDAVFLAGLESTNRAELERYRFALASPYYQLFLGRRSCPPDGPVHAWISDAGLEDALRQAPWQATERYQYRVMHRLTFGKPDFLPIIVEPLPGEGSQLGFVDELMDEPVSFSQQKRLWKPRRYMRLDDGASPRPTVPELGPADGDDTCPSESESVLDDDAFFDAVANAEEEEER
;
A
#
# COMPACT_ATOMS: atom_id res chain seq x y z
N TYR A 1 -7.63 -16.50 0.65
CA TYR A 1 -8.09 -15.16 0.27
C TYR A 1 -7.08 -14.13 0.71
N LYS A 2 -6.99 -13.03 -0.02
CA LYS A 2 -6.08 -11.91 0.25
C LYS A 2 -6.89 -10.63 0.40
N ARG A 3 -6.61 -9.86 1.45
CA ARG A 3 -7.18 -8.52 1.69
C ARG A 3 -6.09 -7.61 2.20
N GLN A 4 -6.28 -6.31 2.07
CA GLN A 4 -5.30 -5.31 2.45
C GLN A 4 -5.99 -4.14 3.15
N ARG A 5 -5.36 -3.61 4.22
CA ARG A 5 -5.73 -2.35 4.87
C ARG A 5 -4.62 -1.32 4.60
N VAL A 6 -5.01 -0.11 4.25
CA VAL A 6 -4.08 1.01 4.04
C VAL A 6 -3.92 1.74 5.37
N ASP A 7 -2.78 1.61 6.01
CA ASP A 7 -2.50 2.22 7.31
C ASP A 7 -1.85 3.60 7.17
N GLN A 8 -1.06 3.78 6.11
CA GLN A 8 -0.48 5.06 5.70
C GLN A 8 -0.41 5.06 4.18
N PRO A 9 -1.08 5.98 3.49
CA PRO A 9 -1.18 5.95 2.03
C PRO A 9 0.18 6.21 1.34
N GLY A 10 1.07 6.96 1.98
CA GLY A 10 2.36 7.34 1.41
C GLY A 10 2.25 8.53 0.46
N THR A 11 3.32 8.76 -0.29
CA THR A 11 3.43 9.83 -1.30
C THR A 11 3.99 9.29 -2.59
N VAL A 12 3.52 9.83 -3.73
CA VAL A 12 4.05 9.46 -5.04
C VAL A 12 5.28 10.32 -5.34
N MET A 13 6.41 9.65 -5.54
CA MET A 13 7.67 10.27 -5.95
C MET A 13 7.94 9.95 -7.41
N SER A 14 8.36 10.93 -8.20
CA SER A 14 8.80 10.73 -9.57
C SER A 14 10.32 10.84 -9.69
N ASP A 15 10.92 9.92 -10.44
CA ASP A 15 12.34 9.92 -10.76
C ASP A 15 12.55 9.89 -12.27
N TYR A 16 13.64 10.48 -12.73
CA TYR A 16 14.00 10.52 -14.14
C TYR A 16 15.19 9.61 -14.41
N GLN A 17 15.08 8.79 -15.45
CA GLN A 17 16.18 7.95 -15.88
C GLN A 17 16.60 8.27 -17.31
N THR A 18 17.88 8.38 -17.48
CA THR A 18 18.53 8.44 -18.80
C THR A 18 19.14 7.09 -19.12
N ALA A 19 18.98 6.64 -20.35
CA ALA A 19 19.66 5.47 -20.87
C ALA A 19 20.38 5.85 -22.16
N ARG A 20 21.38 5.03 -22.54
CA ARG A 20 22.06 5.14 -23.82
C ARG A 20 21.90 3.85 -24.58
N THR A 21 21.87 3.94 -25.90
CA THR A 21 21.98 2.78 -26.78
C THR A 21 23.40 2.19 -26.70
N ASP A 22 23.59 1.00 -27.21
CA ASP A 22 24.93 0.39 -27.31
C ASP A 22 25.90 1.22 -28.20
N ASP A 23 25.36 1.99 -29.15
CA ASP A 23 26.09 2.94 -30.00
C ASP A 23 26.40 4.28 -29.29
N GLY A 24 25.94 4.48 -28.06
CA GLY A 24 26.22 5.65 -27.24
C GLY A 24 25.22 6.81 -27.37
N ASP A 25 24.20 6.69 -28.21
CA ASP A 25 23.17 7.70 -28.36
C ASP A 25 22.27 7.80 -27.12
N MET A 26 21.87 9.00 -26.77
CA MET A 26 20.97 9.23 -25.65
C MET A 26 19.53 8.84 -26.03
N LEU A 27 18.92 7.96 -25.22
CA LEU A 27 17.50 7.68 -25.30
C LEU A 27 16.69 8.82 -24.67
N PRO A 28 15.41 8.96 -25.05
CA PRO A 28 14.52 9.90 -24.41
C PRO A 28 14.48 9.73 -22.89
N LEU A 29 14.30 10.83 -22.17
CA LEU A 29 14.17 10.82 -20.72
C LEU A 29 12.91 10.04 -20.34
N SER A 30 13.07 8.96 -19.56
CA SER A 30 11.94 8.20 -19.02
C SER A 30 11.64 8.65 -17.60
N ARG A 31 10.36 8.90 -17.31
CA ARG A 31 9.87 9.19 -15.96
C ARG A 31 9.40 7.90 -15.30
N ARG A 32 9.71 7.73 -14.02
CA ARG A 32 9.27 6.58 -13.22
C ARG A 32 8.65 7.06 -11.93
N TYR A 33 7.52 6.46 -11.58
CA TYR A 33 6.81 6.78 -10.36
C TYR A 33 7.05 5.70 -9.30
N TYR A 34 7.19 6.13 -8.06
CA TYR A 34 7.41 5.29 -6.89
C TYR A 34 6.48 5.72 -5.78
N LEU A 35 5.96 4.74 -5.03
CA LEU A 35 5.24 5.01 -3.80
C LEU A 35 6.24 4.99 -2.64
N GLN A 36 6.33 6.09 -1.92
CA GLN A 36 7.23 6.28 -0.78
C GLN A 36 6.45 6.38 0.51
N ASP A 37 7.01 5.85 1.60
CA ASP A 37 6.46 5.93 2.96
C ASP A 37 5.05 5.37 3.13
N ALA A 38 4.62 4.48 2.24
CA ALA A 38 3.35 3.77 2.39
C ALA A 38 3.46 2.63 3.39
N VAL A 39 2.40 2.43 4.18
CA VAL A 39 2.30 1.30 5.12
C VAL A 39 1.00 0.55 4.89
N PHE A 40 1.13 -0.71 4.56
CA PHE A 40 0.01 -1.61 4.29
C PHE A 40 0.01 -2.79 5.24
N LEU A 41 -1.15 -3.18 5.70
CA LEU A 41 -1.37 -4.43 6.43
C LEU A 41 -2.05 -5.43 5.49
N ALA A 42 -1.32 -6.46 5.07
CA ALA A 42 -1.85 -7.52 4.22
C ALA A 42 -2.29 -8.72 5.05
N GLY A 43 -3.49 -9.20 4.80
CA GLY A 43 -4.05 -10.39 5.43
C GLY A 43 -4.16 -11.55 4.43
N LEU A 44 -3.80 -12.75 4.88
CA LEU A 44 -3.97 -14.01 4.15
C LEU A 44 -4.79 -14.96 5.00
N GLU A 45 -5.76 -15.62 4.40
CA GLU A 45 -6.58 -16.63 5.07
C GLU A 45 -6.43 -17.99 4.39
N SER A 46 -6.22 -19.01 5.20
CA SER A 46 -6.16 -20.41 4.77
C SER A 46 -6.75 -21.30 5.85
N THR A 47 -7.40 -22.40 5.46
CA THR A 47 -7.84 -23.45 6.37
C THR A 47 -6.67 -24.30 6.89
N ASN A 48 -5.50 -24.18 6.28
CA ASN A 48 -4.29 -24.89 6.65
C ASN A 48 -3.35 -24.01 7.48
N ARG A 49 -3.43 -24.13 8.80
CA ARG A 49 -2.57 -23.38 9.73
C ARG A 49 -1.07 -23.61 9.50
N ALA A 50 -0.68 -24.84 9.15
CA ALA A 50 0.73 -25.15 8.89
C ALA A 50 1.28 -24.40 7.67
N GLU A 51 0.44 -24.14 6.68
CA GLU A 51 0.80 -23.31 5.52
C GLU A 51 1.01 -21.85 5.92
N LEU A 52 0.14 -21.29 6.73
CA LEU A 52 0.29 -19.92 7.25
C LEU A 52 1.57 -19.76 8.10
N GLU A 53 1.89 -20.76 8.95
CA GLU A 53 3.14 -20.77 9.72
C GLU A 53 4.38 -20.81 8.82
N ARG A 54 4.32 -21.56 7.72
CA ARG A 54 5.41 -21.58 6.72
C ARG A 54 5.59 -20.22 6.06
N TYR A 55 4.50 -19.53 5.70
CA TYR A 55 4.57 -18.17 5.14
C TYR A 55 5.13 -17.17 6.16
N ARG A 56 4.65 -17.23 7.39
CA ARG A 56 5.17 -16.39 8.49
C ARG A 56 6.68 -16.58 8.67
N PHE A 57 7.15 -17.81 8.70
CA PHE A 57 8.56 -18.12 8.82
C PHE A 57 9.36 -17.61 7.61
N ALA A 58 8.87 -17.84 6.40
CA ALA A 58 9.53 -17.40 5.17
C ALA A 58 9.63 -15.88 5.06
N LEU A 59 8.63 -15.12 5.55
CA LEU A 59 8.66 -13.67 5.61
C LEU A 59 9.66 -13.15 6.64
N ALA A 60 9.80 -13.83 7.78
CA ALA A 60 10.76 -13.46 8.82
C ALA A 60 12.21 -13.77 8.43
N SER A 61 12.43 -14.80 7.60
CA SER A 61 13.76 -15.24 7.15
C SER A 61 13.74 -15.58 5.65
N PRO A 62 13.59 -14.59 4.78
CA PRO A 62 13.50 -14.83 3.35
C PRO A 62 14.84 -15.26 2.77
N TYR A 63 14.82 -16.25 1.87
CA TYR A 63 16.01 -16.74 1.19
C TYR A 63 16.61 -15.68 0.24
N TYR A 64 15.76 -14.90 -0.41
CA TYR A 64 16.16 -13.74 -1.23
C TYR A 64 15.70 -12.45 -0.59
N GLN A 65 16.45 -11.38 -0.79
CA GLN A 65 16.03 -10.04 -0.38
C GLN A 65 14.67 -9.70 -0.97
N LEU A 66 13.75 -9.26 -0.11
CA LEU A 66 12.42 -8.82 -0.54
C LEU A 66 12.49 -7.44 -1.19
N PHE A 67 11.61 -7.23 -2.16
CA PHE A 67 11.43 -5.93 -2.79
C PHE A 67 9.98 -5.78 -3.27
N LEU A 68 9.49 -4.54 -3.31
CA LEU A 68 8.13 -4.17 -3.66
C LEU A 68 8.10 -3.67 -5.11
N GLY A 69 7.87 -4.59 -6.05
CA GLY A 69 7.87 -4.35 -7.49
C GLY A 69 9.27 -4.27 -8.10
N ARG A 70 10.10 -3.32 -7.70
CA ARG A 70 11.48 -3.14 -8.23
C ARG A 70 12.53 -3.46 -7.16
N ARG A 71 13.69 -3.94 -7.57
CA ARG A 71 14.82 -4.24 -6.67
C ARG A 71 15.31 -3.01 -5.89
N SER A 72 15.10 -1.83 -6.43
CA SER A 72 15.43 -0.56 -5.78
C SER A 72 14.41 -0.13 -4.71
N CYS A 73 13.32 -0.87 -4.54
CA CYS A 73 12.26 -0.61 -3.58
C CYS A 73 12.18 -1.73 -2.53
N PRO A 74 13.18 -1.90 -1.65
CA PRO A 74 13.09 -2.86 -0.55
C PRO A 74 12.07 -2.37 0.49
N PRO A 75 11.50 -3.27 1.30
CA PRO A 75 10.80 -2.87 2.52
C PRO A 75 11.73 -2.09 3.43
N ASP A 76 11.21 -1.13 4.19
CA ASP A 76 11.96 -0.30 5.15
C ASP A 76 12.54 -1.10 6.34
N GLY A 77 12.08 -2.33 6.52
CA GLY A 77 12.55 -3.23 7.58
C GLY A 77 12.05 -4.65 7.38
N PRO A 78 12.26 -5.51 8.38
CA PRO A 78 11.73 -6.87 8.38
C PRO A 78 10.20 -6.86 8.29
N VAL A 79 9.64 -7.76 7.47
CA VAL A 79 8.19 -7.93 7.40
C VAL A 79 7.69 -8.56 8.70
N HIS A 80 6.89 -7.82 9.47
CA HIS A 80 6.26 -8.32 10.67
C HIS A 80 5.01 -9.12 10.31
N ALA A 81 4.96 -10.39 10.72
CA ALA A 81 3.84 -11.26 10.45
C ALA A 81 3.43 -12.03 11.72
N TRP A 82 2.11 -12.14 11.94
CA TRP A 82 1.54 -12.91 13.05
C TRP A 82 0.36 -13.74 12.57
N ILE A 83 -0.02 -14.74 13.35
CA ILE A 83 -1.19 -15.58 13.10
C ILE A 83 -2.35 -15.10 13.98
N SER A 84 -3.53 -15.00 13.40
CA SER A 84 -4.79 -14.73 14.11
C SER A 84 -5.76 -15.89 13.88
N ASP A 85 -6.58 -16.19 14.89
CA ASP A 85 -7.67 -17.15 14.76
C ASP A 85 -9.00 -16.47 14.37
N ALA A 86 -9.02 -15.14 14.26
CA ALA A 86 -10.15 -14.37 13.75
C ALA A 86 -10.26 -14.51 12.22
N GLY A 87 -11.45 -14.36 11.68
CA GLY A 87 -11.65 -14.23 10.25
C GLY A 87 -10.84 -13.08 9.66
N LEU A 88 -10.53 -13.16 8.37
CA LEU A 88 -9.60 -12.24 7.70
C LEU A 88 -9.99 -10.77 7.86
N GLU A 89 -11.27 -10.46 7.69
CA GLU A 89 -11.75 -9.09 7.82
C GLU A 89 -11.68 -8.59 9.27
N ASP A 90 -12.14 -9.41 10.21
CA ASP A 90 -12.08 -9.09 11.64
C ASP A 90 -10.64 -8.91 12.11
N ALA A 91 -9.72 -9.74 11.64
CA ALA A 91 -8.29 -9.61 11.95
C ALA A 91 -7.72 -8.27 11.46
N LEU A 92 -8.08 -7.84 10.24
CA LEU A 92 -7.67 -6.54 9.71
C LEU A 92 -8.30 -5.36 10.47
N ARG A 93 -9.58 -5.48 10.86
CA ARG A 93 -10.27 -4.42 11.64
C ARG A 93 -9.74 -4.30 13.06
N GLN A 94 -9.35 -5.42 13.68
CA GLN A 94 -8.87 -5.46 15.06
C GLN A 94 -7.39 -5.14 15.21
N ALA A 95 -6.60 -5.32 14.16
CA ALA A 95 -5.17 -5.03 14.20
C ALA A 95 -4.90 -3.57 14.58
N PRO A 96 -3.88 -3.30 15.42
CA PRO A 96 -3.48 -1.94 15.75
C PRO A 96 -3.05 -1.19 14.47
N TRP A 97 -3.13 0.12 14.50
CA TRP A 97 -2.70 0.97 13.39
C TRP A 97 -1.19 0.88 13.20
N GLN A 98 -0.75 0.43 12.03
CA GLN A 98 0.66 0.17 11.72
C GLN A 98 1.41 1.38 11.13
N ALA A 99 0.72 2.51 10.92
CA ALA A 99 1.37 3.72 10.45
C ALA A 99 2.54 4.11 11.35
N THR A 100 3.54 4.78 10.79
CA THR A 100 4.69 5.28 11.57
C THR A 100 4.23 6.21 12.69
N GLU A 101 4.94 6.21 13.82
CA GLU A 101 4.63 7.10 14.95
C GLU A 101 4.55 8.57 14.53
N ARG A 102 5.47 9.02 13.67
CA ARG A 102 5.48 10.36 13.13
C ARG A 102 4.22 10.68 12.32
N TYR A 103 3.73 9.72 11.52
CA TYR A 103 2.50 9.89 10.75
C TYR A 103 1.29 9.93 11.67
N GLN A 104 1.18 8.98 12.63
CA GLN A 104 0.12 8.95 13.62
C GLN A 104 0.05 10.28 14.38
N TYR A 105 1.21 10.77 14.86
CA TYR A 105 1.30 12.05 15.56
C TYR A 105 0.79 13.20 14.67
N ARG A 106 1.29 13.32 13.44
CA ARG A 106 0.85 14.38 12.50
C ARG A 106 -0.66 14.37 12.28
N VAL A 107 -1.25 13.19 12.07
CA VAL A 107 -2.69 13.04 11.81
C VAL A 107 -3.51 13.38 13.05
N MET A 108 -3.09 12.95 14.22
CA MET A 108 -3.83 13.20 15.47
C MET A 108 -3.80 14.67 15.90
N HIS A 109 -2.71 15.39 15.62
CA HIS A 109 -2.53 16.79 15.99
C HIS A 109 -2.89 17.78 14.86
N ARG A 110 -3.25 17.31 13.69
CA ARG A 110 -3.69 18.17 12.58
C ARG A 110 -5.14 18.61 12.80
N LEU A 111 -5.29 19.81 13.34
CA LEU A 111 -6.60 20.43 13.60
C LEU A 111 -7.45 20.66 12.33
N THR A 112 -6.84 20.65 11.14
CA THR A 112 -7.50 20.96 9.86
C THR A 112 -8.03 19.75 9.11
N PHE A 113 -7.49 18.56 9.35
CA PHE A 113 -7.88 17.34 8.62
C PHE A 113 -8.25 16.17 9.52
N GLY A 114 -8.45 16.37 10.78
CA GLY A 114 -8.93 15.35 11.71
C GLY A 114 -8.23 13.98 11.64
N LYS A 115 -8.47 13.16 12.62
CA LYS A 115 -8.18 11.73 12.59
C LYS A 115 -9.03 11.10 11.46
N PRO A 116 -8.48 10.24 10.61
CA PRO A 116 -9.28 9.55 9.62
C PRO A 116 -10.38 8.76 10.34
N ASP A 117 -11.60 8.86 9.85
CA ASP A 117 -12.74 8.16 10.43
C ASP A 117 -12.54 6.64 10.37
N PHE A 118 -11.88 6.18 9.30
CA PHE A 118 -11.54 4.77 9.10
C PHE A 118 -10.28 4.59 8.24
N LEU A 119 -9.66 3.43 8.38
CA LEU A 119 -8.56 2.97 7.51
C LEU A 119 -9.15 2.13 6.38
N PRO A 120 -8.90 2.47 5.11
CA PRO A 120 -9.49 1.76 3.98
C PRO A 120 -9.11 0.27 3.97
N ILE A 121 -10.08 -0.60 3.74
CA ILE A 121 -9.85 -2.03 3.50
C ILE A 121 -10.18 -2.34 2.06
N ILE A 122 -9.21 -2.88 1.34
CA ILE A 122 -9.31 -3.28 -0.05
C ILE A 122 -9.44 -4.80 -0.11
N VAL A 123 -10.45 -5.29 -0.80
CA VAL A 123 -10.77 -6.70 -0.93
C VAL A 123 -10.88 -7.10 -2.40
N GLU A 124 -10.55 -8.34 -2.70
CA GLU A 124 -10.88 -8.96 -3.98
C GLU A 124 -12.26 -9.59 -3.86
N PRO A 125 -13.26 -9.16 -4.67
CA PRO A 125 -14.59 -9.74 -4.61
C PRO A 125 -14.56 -11.21 -5.02
N LEU A 126 -15.32 -12.05 -4.32
CA LEU A 126 -15.47 -13.43 -4.71
C LEU A 126 -16.23 -13.55 -6.05
N PRO A 127 -16.00 -14.61 -6.83
CA PRO A 127 -16.77 -14.85 -8.05
C PRO A 127 -18.28 -14.89 -7.73
N GLY A 128 -19.03 -13.94 -8.30
CA GLY A 128 -20.48 -13.79 -8.08
C GLY A 128 -20.90 -12.72 -7.07
N GLU A 129 -20.03 -12.18 -6.24
CA GLU A 129 -20.37 -11.15 -5.23
C GLU A 129 -20.38 -9.72 -5.77
N GLY A 130 -19.83 -9.47 -6.94
CA GLY A 130 -19.53 -8.12 -7.46
C GLY A 130 -20.71 -7.20 -7.76
N SER A 131 -21.96 -7.62 -7.56
CA SER A 131 -23.15 -6.79 -7.87
C SER A 131 -23.85 -6.20 -6.64
N GLN A 132 -23.47 -6.57 -5.43
CA GLN A 132 -24.16 -6.16 -4.20
C GLN A 132 -23.33 -5.31 -3.24
N LEU A 133 -22.02 -5.16 -3.46
CA LEU A 133 -21.07 -4.70 -2.44
C LEU A 133 -20.40 -3.34 -2.74
N GLY A 134 -20.92 -2.51 -3.65
CA GLY A 134 -20.37 -1.19 -3.88
C GLY A 134 -19.56 -1.05 -5.17
N PHE A 135 -18.75 -0.01 -5.28
CA PHE A 135 -17.95 0.29 -6.47
C PHE A 135 -16.81 -0.72 -6.63
N VAL A 136 -16.81 -1.41 -7.76
CA VAL A 136 -15.77 -2.39 -8.11
C VAL A 136 -14.88 -1.78 -9.19
N ASP A 137 -13.59 -1.73 -8.92
CA ASP A 137 -12.57 -1.22 -9.80
C ASP A 137 -11.73 -2.35 -10.40
N GLU A 138 -10.98 -2.08 -11.46
CA GLU A 138 -10.14 -3.06 -12.14
C GLU A 138 -8.71 -2.55 -12.30
N LEU A 139 -7.73 -3.40 -11.98
CA LEU A 139 -6.30 -3.17 -12.22
C LEU A 139 -5.75 -4.25 -13.14
N MET A 140 -4.94 -3.88 -14.12
CA MET A 140 -4.26 -4.80 -15.04
C MET A 140 -2.98 -5.38 -14.41
N ASP A 141 -3.10 -6.02 -13.25
CA ASP A 141 -1.96 -6.47 -12.44
C ASP A 141 -1.93 -7.97 -12.15
N GLU A 142 -2.91 -8.75 -12.61
CA GLU A 142 -2.90 -10.20 -12.42
C GLU A 142 -2.02 -10.88 -13.49
N PRO A 143 -0.86 -11.46 -13.11
CA PRO A 143 0.05 -12.02 -14.09
C PRO A 143 -0.49 -13.30 -14.70
N VAL A 144 -0.52 -13.35 -16.03
CA VAL A 144 -0.86 -14.56 -16.80
C VAL A 144 0.41 -15.24 -17.30
N SER A 145 1.42 -14.47 -17.68
CA SER A 145 2.71 -15.00 -18.15
C SER A 145 3.86 -14.05 -17.79
N PHE A 146 4.90 -14.61 -17.23
CA PHE A 146 6.19 -13.93 -17.00
C PHE A 146 7.22 -14.22 -18.10
N SER A 147 6.81 -14.79 -19.25
CA SER A 147 7.72 -15.07 -20.37
C SER A 147 8.46 -13.79 -20.76
N GLN A 148 9.78 -13.90 -20.96
CA GLN A 148 10.60 -12.78 -21.44
C GLN A 148 10.19 -12.30 -22.84
N GLN A 149 9.63 -13.19 -23.66
CA GLN A 149 9.18 -12.87 -25.03
C GLN A 149 7.81 -12.19 -25.05
N LYS A 150 6.91 -12.56 -24.13
CA LYS A 150 5.56 -12.00 -24.03
C LYS A 150 5.06 -12.06 -22.61
N ARG A 151 5.17 -10.96 -21.89
CA ARG A 151 4.50 -10.77 -20.61
C ARG A 151 3.03 -10.49 -20.86
N LEU A 152 2.18 -11.15 -20.11
CA LEU A 152 0.72 -10.99 -20.21
C LEU A 152 0.15 -10.77 -18.82
N TRP A 153 -0.73 -9.82 -18.75
CA TRP A 153 -1.50 -9.45 -17.57
C TRP A 153 -2.98 -9.54 -17.91
N LYS A 154 -3.80 -9.76 -16.92
CA LYS A 154 -5.26 -9.68 -17.03
C LYS A 154 -5.82 -8.77 -15.93
N PRO A 155 -7.01 -8.21 -16.14
CA PRO A 155 -7.64 -7.37 -15.13
C PRO A 155 -7.94 -8.18 -13.88
N ARG A 156 -7.64 -7.60 -12.72
CA ARG A 156 -8.01 -8.06 -11.39
C ARG A 156 -9.01 -7.06 -10.82
N ARG A 157 -10.13 -7.56 -10.35
CA ARG A 157 -11.17 -6.74 -9.74
C ARG A 157 -10.87 -6.54 -8.26
N TYR A 158 -11.06 -5.33 -7.79
CA TYR A 158 -10.97 -5.02 -6.37
C TYR A 158 -12.08 -4.06 -5.97
N MET A 159 -12.37 -3.96 -4.69
CA MET A 159 -13.32 -3.04 -4.14
C MET A 159 -12.81 -2.51 -2.80
N ARG A 160 -13.21 -1.29 -2.47
CA ARG A 160 -12.97 -0.67 -1.18
C ARG A 160 -14.21 -0.88 -0.32
N LEU A 161 -14.03 -1.29 0.92
CA LEU A 161 -15.14 -1.38 1.87
C LEU A 161 -15.44 0.02 2.42
N ASP A 162 -16.73 0.39 2.42
CA ASP A 162 -17.19 1.73 2.85
C ASP A 162 -16.96 1.97 4.35
N ASP A 163 -16.87 0.91 5.14
CA ASP A 163 -16.80 0.94 6.59
C ASP A 163 -15.43 0.48 7.15
N GLY A 164 -14.34 0.75 6.50
CA GLY A 164 -12.96 0.38 6.85
C GLY A 164 -12.68 0.08 8.35
N ALA A 165 -11.43 -0.01 8.75
CA ALA A 165 -11.05 -0.26 10.15
C ALA A 165 -10.91 1.07 10.91
N SER A 166 -11.39 1.12 12.16
CA SER A 166 -11.12 2.28 13.03
C SER A 166 -9.64 2.38 13.36
N PRO A 167 -8.99 3.54 13.15
CA PRO A 167 -7.60 3.72 13.54
C PRO A 167 -7.46 3.64 15.06
N ARG A 168 -6.61 2.73 15.53
CA ARG A 168 -6.27 2.56 16.95
C ARG A 168 -4.81 2.98 17.13
N PRO A 169 -4.56 4.25 17.55
CA PRO A 169 -3.21 4.75 17.72
C PRO A 169 -2.40 3.90 18.70
N THR A 170 -1.14 3.70 18.38
CA THR A 170 -0.16 3.03 19.27
C THR A 170 0.67 4.03 20.04
N VAL A 171 0.64 5.31 19.62
CA VAL A 171 1.28 6.40 20.34
C VAL A 171 0.35 6.93 21.45
N PRO A 172 0.89 7.27 22.65
CA PRO A 172 0.10 7.90 23.69
C PRO A 172 -0.50 9.23 23.20
N GLU A 173 -1.74 9.53 23.59
CA GLU A 173 -2.27 10.88 23.43
C GLU A 173 -1.42 11.82 24.32
N LEU A 174 -0.49 12.54 23.72
CA LEU A 174 0.19 13.61 24.42
C LEU A 174 -0.85 14.72 24.69
N GLY A 175 -0.94 15.13 25.96
CA GLY A 175 -1.72 16.30 26.32
C GLY A 175 -1.33 17.53 25.48
N PRO A 176 -2.11 18.62 25.52
CA PRO A 176 -1.86 19.80 24.69
C PRO A 176 -0.40 20.23 24.88
N ALA A 177 0.35 20.21 23.78
CA ALA A 177 1.74 20.66 23.77
C ALA A 177 1.76 22.16 24.09
N ASP A 178 2.45 22.51 25.18
CA ASP A 178 2.83 23.90 25.44
C ASP A 178 3.68 24.36 24.24
N GLY A 179 3.18 25.40 23.56
CA GLY A 179 3.64 25.84 22.26
C GLY A 179 5.11 26.18 22.17
N ASP A 180 5.79 25.50 21.30
CA ASP A 180 6.82 26.04 20.41
C ASP A 180 7.09 25.02 19.28
N ASP A 181 6.17 24.95 18.30
CA ASP A 181 6.33 24.13 17.10
C ASP A 181 6.76 25.00 15.92
N THR A 182 8.05 25.27 15.81
CA THR A 182 8.68 25.59 14.52
C THR A 182 8.92 24.28 13.76
N CYS A 183 7.84 23.74 13.20
CA CYS A 183 7.96 22.68 12.19
C CYS A 183 8.44 23.30 10.87
N PRO A 184 9.50 22.77 10.22
CA PRO A 184 9.90 23.26 8.90
C PRO A 184 8.72 23.11 7.94
N SER A 185 8.40 24.20 7.24
CA SER A 185 7.37 24.23 6.21
C SER A 185 7.83 23.48 4.96
N GLU A 186 7.71 22.19 4.94
CA GLU A 186 7.72 21.42 3.70
C GLU A 186 6.27 21.29 3.22
N SER A 187 6.00 21.91 2.07
CA SER A 187 4.74 21.81 1.35
C SER A 187 4.64 20.42 0.70
N GLU A 188 4.45 19.38 1.50
CA GLU A 188 4.03 18.07 0.99
C GLU A 188 2.51 18.13 0.76
N SER A 189 2.13 18.10 -0.52
CA SER A 189 0.74 17.83 -0.91
C SER A 189 0.39 16.43 -0.44
N VAL A 190 -0.34 16.33 0.68
CA VAL A 190 -0.99 15.07 1.07
C VAL A 190 -2.07 14.83 0.02
N LEU A 191 -1.89 13.80 -0.79
CA LEU A 191 -2.93 13.35 -1.70
C LEU A 191 -4.11 12.85 -0.86
N ASP A 192 -5.31 13.30 -1.19
CA ASP A 192 -6.53 12.67 -0.72
C ASP A 192 -6.50 11.19 -1.10
N ASP A 193 -7.16 10.34 -0.31
CA ASP A 193 -7.19 8.89 -0.58
C ASP A 193 -7.63 8.58 -2.02
N ASP A 194 -8.58 9.36 -2.57
CA ASP A 194 -9.04 9.22 -3.95
C ASP A 194 -7.97 9.68 -4.95
N ALA A 195 -7.22 10.74 -4.66
CA ALA A 195 -6.13 11.21 -5.49
C ALA A 195 -4.94 10.22 -5.55
N PHE A 196 -4.78 9.37 -4.53
CA PHE A 196 -3.77 8.30 -4.56
C PHE A 196 -4.08 7.24 -5.62
N PHE A 197 -5.32 6.74 -5.65
CA PHE A 197 -5.73 5.73 -6.63
C PHE A 197 -5.76 6.31 -8.05
N ASP A 198 -6.21 7.55 -8.21
CA ASP A 198 -6.19 8.27 -9.48
C ASP A 198 -4.75 8.52 -9.97
N ALA A 199 -3.81 8.84 -9.09
CA ALA A 199 -2.40 9.03 -9.44
C ALA A 199 -1.73 7.73 -9.91
N VAL A 200 -2.09 6.59 -9.31
CA VAL A 200 -1.59 5.27 -9.72
C VAL A 200 -2.17 4.89 -11.09
N ALA A 201 -3.48 5.09 -11.29
CA ALA A 201 -4.14 4.80 -12.56
C ALA A 201 -3.62 5.69 -13.71
N ASN A 202 -3.46 7.00 -13.47
CA ASN A 202 -2.94 7.94 -14.47
C ASN A 202 -1.46 7.70 -14.81
N ALA A 203 -0.65 7.17 -13.86
CA ALA A 203 0.74 6.83 -14.12
C ALA A 203 0.88 5.66 -15.12
N GLU A 204 -0.08 4.73 -15.12
CA GLU A 204 -0.12 3.61 -16.06
C GLU A 204 -0.53 4.05 -17.48
N GLU A 205 -1.43 5.03 -17.61
CA GLU A 205 -1.84 5.56 -18.92
C GLU A 205 -0.76 6.40 -19.63
N GLU A 206 0.15 7.04 -18.88
CA GLU A 206 1.28 7.78 -19.45
C GLU A 206 2.43 6.87 -19.92
N GLU A 207 2.56 5.65 -19.40
CA GLU A 207 3.57 4.67 -19.87
C GLU A 207 3.15 3.98 -21.20
N GLU A 208 1.87 4.02 -21.60
CA GLU A 208 1.40 3.43 -22.85
C GLU A 208 1.43 4.40 -24.06
N ARG A 209 1.80 5.66 -23.87
CA ARG A 209 1.96 6.67 -24.96
C ARG A 209 3.41 6.89 -25.31
#